data_1daaa218baa039b65a4f2eb6612f1979
#
_entry.id   1daaa218baa039b65a4f2eb6612f1979
#
_cell.length_a   1.000
_cell.length_b   1.000
_cell.length_c   1.000
_cell.angle_alpha   90.00
_cell.angle_beta   90.00
_cell.angle_gamma   90.00
#
_symmetry.space_group_name_H-M   'P 1'
#
loop_
_entity.id
_entity.type
_entity.pdbx_description
1 polymer ?
#
loop_
_entity_poly.entity_id
_entity_poly.type
_entity_poly.pdbx_seq_one_letter_code
_entity_poly.pdbx_strand_id
1 'polypeptide(L)'
;MSTKKDKEIEKIVNTEAADSSESKVEKFKKERESGKVGASRAERLRQLKYGSLSVVFTVIVIAAIVLCNVLITFAAEKFPALSIDTSANQYYELSEESIEYLGTLDDYSIKVIFIGSKSTLMSDKYYSKVTTLAEKYEQYAKDITVSYVDIDKNPGFAADYDDAELTTGDALVICGDRYRQLTAGDFLYASEEDQQAAQQAETEVEYGLNAEYALTTAIMVVTASDNPQATVITGHGEKELPKLNTLLENNGFTVGSQSILKDFPAESDLLIIAAPTKDYSEEDLKKLDDFMYNGGEYGKNVFYIADYSQPVLPNLEAFLYDWGIILEEGVVYESDDSVAIASKPYLNRLSFIDPNLTLSAALAEVTAYGYYGRPAKIANTLDVSMKNEITLQHSETSKVGKATEDGFLKGDGEAYPYVAMARTTLEKTSSDYTALESSLIFANSVGFFEDELFERAYSANSDVTMAVVDAVLGRGNNLLLPVKSLAASALGITYETANVIGAVAAIVIPVILLVACLFVYIRRRFL
;
A
#
# COMPACT_ATOMS: atom_id res chain seq x y z
N MET A 1 -73.61 -24.05 86.48
CA MET A 1 -73.29 -25.46 86.21
C MET A 1 -73.00 -25.64 84.71
N SER A 2 -71.99 -24.93 84.14
CA SER A 2 -71.65 -25.09 82.73
C SER A 2 -70.15 -24.81 82.48
N THR A 3 -69.25 -25.25 83.26
CA THR A 3 -67.79 -25.02 83.13
C THR A 3 -66.92 -26.24 83.17
N LYS A 4 -67.51 -27.42 83.35
CA LYS A 4 -66.75 -28.66 83.45
C LYS A 4 -66.82 -29.51 82.18
N LYS A 5 -67.91 -29.40 81.44
CA LYS A 5 -68.16 -30.13 80.20
C LYS A 5 -67.41 -29.46 78.97
N ASP A 6 -67.31 -28.17 78.98
CA ASP A 6 -66.60 -27.46 77.82
C ASP A 6 -65.11 -27.66 77.86
N LYS A 7 -64.48 -27.79 79.08
CA LYS A 7 -63.05 -28.13 79.21
C LYS A 7 -62.70 -29.55 78.87
N GLU A 8 -63.64 -30.50 79.01
CA GLU A 8 -63.41 -31.88 78.68
C GLU A 8 -63.53 -32.12 77.15
N ILE A 9 -64.45 -31.35 76.42
CA ILE A 9 -64.60 -31.37 75.01
C ILE A 9 -63.38 -30.72 74.32
N GLU A 10 -62.90 -29.61 74.82
CA GLU A 10 -61.71 -28.90 74.33
C GLU A 10 -60.44 -29.74 74.48
N LYS A 11 -60.35 -30.59 75.52
CA LYS A 11 -59.20 -31.49 75.71
C LYS A 11 -59.24 -32.71 74.81
N ILE A 12 -60.44 -33.21 74.46
CA ILE A 12 -60.63 -34.32 73.52
C ILE A 12 -60.38 -33.86 72.09
N VAL A 13 -60.88 -32.68 71.73
CA VAL A 13 -60.67 -32.12 70.39
C VAL A 13 -59.20 -31.78 70.09
N ASN A 14 -58.51 -31.26 71.12
CA ASN A 14 -57.07 -30.97 71.01
C ASN A 14 -56.20 -32.22 71.04
N THR A 15 -56.61 -33.34 71.69
CA THR A 15 -55.89 -34.59 71.66
C THR A 15 -56.06 -35.33 70.34
N GLU A 16 -57.27 -35.32 69.77
CA GLU A 16 -57.50 -35.89 68.43
C GLU A 16 -56.85 -35.08 67.29
N ALA A 17 -56.80 -33.75 67.38
CA ALA A 17 -56.13 -32.89 66.44
C ALA A 17 -54.57 -33.06 66.48
N ALA A 18 -54.01 -33.30 67.68
CA ALA A 18 -52.59 -33.54 67.89
C ALA A 18 -52.20 -34.92 67.30
N ASP A 19 -53.01 -35.97 67.55
CA ASP A 19 -52.73 -37.31 67.10
C ASP A 19 -52.89 -37.40 65.54
N SER A 20 -53.85 -36.69 64.94
CA SER A 20 -54.01 -36.64 63.53
C SER A 20 -52.89 -35.84 62.79
N SER A 21 -52.32 -34.85 63.47
CA SER A 21 -51.21 -34.07 62.93
C SER A 21 -49.89 -34.81 63.04
N GLU A 22 -49.63 -35.54 64.12
CA GLU A 22 -48.44 -36.40 64.25
C GLU A 22 -48.47 -37.54 63.25
N SER A 23 -49.59 -38.22 63.05
CA SER A 23 -49.75 -39.27 62.06
C SER A 23 -49.57 -38.78 60.64
N LYS A 24 -50.03 -37.58 60.29
CA LYS A 24 -49.80 -36.98 59.01
C LYS A 24 -48.34 -36.54 58.79
N VAL A 25 -47.68 -36.00 59.84
CA VAL A 25 -46.28 -35.63 59.73
C VAL A 25 -45.37 -36.87 59.65
N GLU A 26 -45.74 -37.96 60.36
CA GLU A 26 -45.01 -39.22 60.27
C GLU A 26 -45.21 -39.87 58.90
N LYS A 27 -46.41 -39.78 58.29
CA LYS A 27 -46.70 -40.26 56.96
C LYS A 27 -45.95 -39.41 55.89
N PHE A 28 -45.88 -38.09 56.04
CA PHE A 28 -45.07 -37.20 55.18
C PHE A 28 -43.58 -37.47 55.34
N LYS A 29 -43.08 -37.78 56.57
CA LYS A 29 -41.68 -38.20 56.81
C LYS A 29 -41.39 -39.55 56.16
N LYS A 30 -42.27 -40.54 56.30
CA LYS A 30 -42.11 -41.84 55.65
C LYS A 30 -42.22 -41.76 54.13
N GLU A 31 -43.06 -40.89 53.56
CA GLU A 31 -43.13 -40.63 52.11
C GLU A 31 -41.88 -39.92 51.62
N ARG A 32 -41.27 -39.02 52.41
CA ARG A 32 -40.00 -38.34 52.05
C ARG A 32 -38.79 -39.25 52.17
N GLU A 33 -38.80 -40.20 53.09
CA GLU A 33 -37.76 -41.24 53.21
C GLU A 33 -37.91 -42.36 52.21
N SER A 34 -39.15 -42.73 51.81
CA SER A 34 -39.40 -43.67 50.75
C SER A 34 -39.09 -43.11 49.34
N GLY A 35 -39.15 -41.75 49.17
CA GLY A 35 -38.72 -41.07 47.93
C GLY A 35 -37.22 -41.06 47.76
N LYS A 36 -36.42 -41.50 48.76
CA LYS A 36 -34.97 -41.72 48.66
C LYS A 36 -34.57 -43.16 48.32
N VAL A 37 -35.50 -44.03 48.06
CA VAL A 37 -35.17 -45.34 47.52
C VAL A 37 -34.83 -45.16 46.04
N GLY A 38 -33.57 -45.33 45.75
CA GLY A 38 -32.89 -45.09 44.49
C GLY A 38 -33.68 -45.33 43.25
N ALA A 39 -33.52 -44.41 42.29
CA ALA A 39 -34.03 -44.52 40.94
C ALA A 39 -33.96 -45.97 40.49
N SER A 40 -35.06 -46.49 39.99
CA SER A 40 -35.16 -47.88 39.58
C SER A 40 -34.04 -48.20 38.58
N ARG A 41 -33.58 -49.44 38.57
CA ARG A 41 -32.52 -49.86 37.64
C ARG A 41 -32.83 -49.44 36.17
N ALA A 42 -34.10 -49.31 35.85
CA ALA A 42 -34.59 -48.81 34.59
C ALA A 42 -34.39 -47.28 34.44
N GLU A 43 -34.58 -46.47 35.49
CA GLU A 43 -34.34 -45.02 35.48
C GLU A 43 -32.86 -44.70 35.44
N ARG A 44 -32.02 -45.43 36.16
CA ARG A 44 -30.54 -45.31 36.06
C ARG A 44 -30.02 -45.67 34.68
N LEU A 45 -30.54 -46.73 34.07
CA LEU A 45 -30.22 -47.14 32.70
C LEU A 45 -30.70 -46.09 31.68
N ARG A 46 -31.86 -45.47 31.90
CA ARG A 46 -32.39 -44.38 31.08
C ARG A 46 -31.55 -43.12 31.19
N GLN A 47 -31.16 -42.71 32.42
CA GLN A 47 -30.26 -41.57 32.67
C GLN A 47 -28.85 -41.80 32.08
N LEU A 48 -28.30 -43.02 32.22
CA LEU A 48 -27.03 -43.40 31.59
C LEU A 48 -27.12 -43.38 30.05
N LYS A 49 -28.22 -43.88 29.48
CA LYS A 49 -28.42 -43.87 28.04
C LYS A 49 -28.56 -42.46 27.46
N TYR A 50 -29.33 -41.60 28.08
CA TYR A 50 -29.45 -40.19 27.63
C TYR A 50 -28.23 -39.34 27.99
N GLY A 51 -27.56 -39.61 29.13
CA GLY A 51 -26.30 -38.96 29.48
C GLY A 51 -25.16 -39.32 28.51
N SER A 52 -25.02 -40.63 28.18
CA SER A 52 -24.03 -41.08 27.21
C SER A 52 -24.33 -40.57 25.80
N LEU A 53 -25.58 -40.49 25.36
CA LEU A 53 -25.99 -39.93 24.09
C LEU A 53 -25.67 -38.42 24.00
N SER A 54 -25.86 -37.70 25.10
CA SER A 54 -25.48 -36.27 25.19
C SER A 54 -23.97 -36.06 25.06
N VAL A 55 -23.17 -36.89 25.75
CA VAL A 55 -21.69 -36.84 25.66
C VAL A 55 -21.24 -37.20 24.22
N VAL A 56 -21.78 -38.25 23.63
CA VAL A 56 -21.47 -38.61 22.23
C VAL A 56 -21.85 -37.49 21.26
N PHE A 57 -23.03 -36.88 21.44
CA PHE A 57 -23.43 -35.74 20.62
C PHE A 57 -22.49 -34.54 20.79
N THR A 58 -22.06 -34.21 22.01
CA THR A 58 -21.11 -33.15 22.28
C THR A 58 -19.76 -33.44 21.61
N VAL A 59 -19.27 -34.66 21.69
CA VAL A 59 -18.02 -35.07 21.02
C VAL A 59 -18.14 -34.94 19.48
N ILE A 60 -19.28 -35.35 18.91
CA ILE A 60 -19.54 -35.18 17.48
C ILE A 60 -19.57 -33.72 17.08
N VAL A 61 -20.18 -32.83 17.87
CA VAL A 61 -20.21 -31.39 17.60
C VAL A 61 -18.80 -30.78 17.66
N ILE A 62 -18.03 -31.16 18.68
CA ILE A 62 -16.62 -30.69 18.80
C ILE A 62 -15.81 -31.21 17.60
N ALA A 63 -15.94 -32.49 17.25
CA ALA A 63 -15.26 -33.05 16.10
C ALA A 63 -15.67 -32.36 14.78
N ALA A 64 -16.96 -32.05 14.62
CA ALA A 64 -17.44 -31.29 13.46
C ALA A 64 -16.88 -29.88 13.40
N ILE A 65 -16.78 -29.17 14.54
CA ILE A 65 -16.16 -27.82 14.60
C ILE A 65 -14.68 -27.89 14.22
N VAL A 66 -13.95 -28.87 14.78
CA VAL A 66 -12.53 -29.07 14.42
C VAL A 66 -12.38 -29.41 12.94
N LEU A 67 -13.22 -30.29 12.41
CA LEU A 67 -13.20 -30.64 10.99
C LEU A 67 -13.54 -29.44 10.09
N CYS A 68 -14.53 -28.63 10.46
CA CYS A 68 -14.85 -27.40 9.74
C CYS A 68 -13.67 -26.42 9.76
N ASN A 69 -13.01 -26.23 10.92
CA ASN A 69 -11.82 -25.37 10.98
C ASN A 69 -10.70 -25.87 10.06
N VAL A 70 -10.39 -27.17 10.10
CA VAL A 70 -9.38 -27.77 9.22
C VAL A 70 -9.75 -27.60 7.74
N LEU A 71 -11.03 -27.81 7.39
CA LEU A 71 -11.50 -27.63 6.01
C LEU A 71 -11.45 -26.17 5.57
N ILE A 72 -11.79 -25.22 6.46
CA ILE A 72 -11.70 -23.77 6.17
C ILE A 72 -10.24 -23.38 5.98
N THR A 73 -9.32 -23.82 6.86
CA THR A 73 -7.89 -23.55 6.72
C THR A 73 -7.35 -24.09 5.39
N PHE A 74 -7.67 -25.35 5.08
CA PHE A 74 -7.26 -25.97 3.81
C PHE A 74 -7.87 -25.26 2.59
N ALA A 75 -9.12 -24.81 2.68
CA ALA A 75 -9.76 -24.07 1.60
C ALA A 75 -9.14 -22.67 1.44
N ALA A 76 -8.80 -21.98 2.54
CA ALA A 76 -8.12 -20.67 2.50
C ALA A 76 -6.71 -20.78 1.90
N GLU A 77 -5.96 -21.85 2.23
CA GLU A 77 -4.65 -22.12 1.61
C GLU A 77 -4.75 -22.39 0.09
N LYS A 78 -5.81 -23.07 -0.34
CA LYS A 78 -5.96 -23.46 -1.74
C LYS A 78 -6.70 -22.45 -2.61
N PHE A 79 -7.49 -21.59 -2.00
CA PHE A 79 -8.30 -20.56 -2.64
C PHE A 79 -8.10 -19.24 -1.90
N PRO A 80 -7.05 -18.44 -2.23
CA PRO A 80 -6.72 -17.18 -1.57
C PRO A 80 -7.90 -16.21 -1.50
N ALA A 81 -8.77 -16.21 -2.50
CA ALA A 81 -9.98 -15.41 -2.55
C ALA A 81 -11.00 -15.70 -1.43
N LEU A 82 -10.84 -16.80 -0.67
CA LEU A 82 -11.65 -17.11 0.51
C LEU A 82 -11.05 -16.57 1.82
N SER A 83 -9.80 -16.12 1.82
CA SER A 83 -9.19 -15.46 2.97
C SER A 83 -9.54 -13.98 2.93
N ILE A 84 -10.20 -13.47 3.96
CA ILE A 84 -10.52 -12.05 4.08
C ILE A 84 -9.53 -11.45 5.07
N ASP A 85 -8.70 -10.51 4.61
CA ASP A 85 -7.89 -9.69 5.50
C ASP A 85 -8.82 -8.71 6.23
N THR A 86 -8.93 -8.85 7.54
CA THR A 86 -9.73 -7.98 8.41
C THR A 86 -8.91 -6.84 9.02
N SER A 87 -7.64 -6.70 8.64
CA SER A 87 -6.83 -5.55 9.04
C SER A 87 -7.37 -4.28 8.37
N ALA A 88 -7.27 -3.15 9.06
CA ALA A 88 -7.83 -1.88 8.57
C ALA A 88 -7.21 -1.43 7.23
N ASN A 89 -5.97 -1.84 6.94
CA ASN A 89 -5.21 -1.42 5.77
C ASN A 89 -4.83 -2.60 4.85
N GLN A 90 -5.49 -3.76 4.98
CA GLN A 90 -5.26 -4.93 4.14
C GLN A 90 -3.77 -5.31 3.98
N TYR A 91 -3.04 -5.38 5.10
CA TYR A 91 -1.58 -5.62 5.10
C TYR A 91 -1.16 -6.94 4.45
N TYR A 92 -2.05 -7.93 4.46
CA TYR A 92 -1.77 -9.29 4.03
C TYR A 92 -2.43 -9.66 2.71
N GLU A 93 -3.00 -8.69 2.00
CA GLU A 93 -3.58 -8.90 0.67
C GLU A 93 -2.75 -8.16 -0.38
N LEU A 94 -2.63 -8.74 -1.57
CA LEU A 94 -2.06 -8.06 -2.72
C LEU A 94 -3.12 -7.21 -3.40
N SER A 95 -2.70 -6.10 -4.01
CA SER A 95 -3.55 -5.27 -4.86
C SER A 95 -3.98 -6.03 -6.13
N GLU A 96 -5.06 -5.58 -6.76
CA GLU A 96 -5.52 -6.16 -8.03
C GLU A 96 -4.45 -6.03 -9.11
N GLU A 97 -3.72 -4.92 -9.13
CA GLU A 97 -2.65 -4.62 -10.05
C GLU A 97 -1.47 -5.61 -9.92
N SER A 98 -1.05 -5.89 -8.68
CA SER A 98 -0.02 -6.92 -8.42
C SER A 98 -0.48 -8.30 -8.86
N ILE A 99 -1.73 -8.67 -8.57
CA ILE A 99 -2.29 -9.97 -8.94
C ILE A 99 -2.39 -10.11 -10.47
N GLU A 100 -2.83 -9.07 -11.17
CA GLU A 100 -2.93 -9.07 -12.63
C GLU A 100 -1.53 -9.24 -13.25
N TYR A 101 -0.55 -8.48 -12.76
CA TYR A 101 0.82 -8.60 -13.22
C TYR A 101 1.39 -10.01 -12.98
N LEU A 102 1.22 -10.57 -11.78
CA LEU A 102 1.68 -11.93 -11.46
C LEU A 102 1.05 -12.99 -12.38
N GLY A 103 -0.19 -12.76 -12.82
CA GLY A 103 -0.85 -13.62 -13.80
C GLY A 103 -0.21 -13.63 -15.19
N THR A 104 0.69 -12.70 -15.49
CA THR A 104 1.43 -12.65 -16.77
C THR A 104 2.76 -13.43 -16.74
N LEU A 105 3.16 -13.96 -15.58
CA LEU A 105 4.48 -14.53 -15.33
C LEU A 105 4.56 -16.07 -15.44
N ASP A 106 3.68 -16.70 -16.19
CA ASP A 106 3.55 -18.17 -16.28
C ASP A 106 4.84 -18.94 -16.71
N ASP A 107 5.79 -18.25 -17.36
CA ASP A 107 7.03 -18.84 -17.89
C ASP A 107 8.30 -18.51 -17.07
N TYR A 108 8.17 -17.79 -15.94
CA TYR A 108 9.29 -17.32 -15.14
C TYR A 108 9.40 -18.08 -13.82
N SER A 109 10.60 -18.63 -13.54
CA SER A 109 10.90 -19.23 -12.22
C SER A 109 11.57 -18.20 -11.32
N ILE A 110 10.83 -17.70 -10.34
CA ILE A 110 11.23 -16.60 -9.48
C ILE A 110 11.44 -17.10 -8.06
N LYS A 111 12.55 -16.69 -7.44
CA LYS A 111 12.87 -17.00 -6.05
C LYS A 111 12.95 -15.70 -5.26
N VAL A 112 12.22 -15.62 -4.16
CA VAL A 112 12.36 -14.57 -3.14
C VAL A 112 13.05 -15.20 -1.93
N ILE A 113 14.26 -14.77 -1.64
CA ILE A 113 15.09 -15.36 -0.57
C ILE A 113 15.34 -14.31 0.49
N PHE A 114 14.69 -14.44 1.64
CA PHE A 114 14.93 -13.57 2.79
C PHE A 114 16.20 -13.98 3.54
N ILE A 115 17.03 -13.00 3.87
CA ILE A 115 18.24 -13.18 4.64
C ILE A 115 17.91 -13.18 6.12
N GLY A 116 18.10 -14.33 6.76
CA GLY A 116 17.79 -14.59 8.16
C GLY A 116 16.96 -15.85 8.36
N SER A 117 16.84 -16.31 9.61
CA SER A 117 15.98 -17.45 9.89
C SER A 117 14.49 -17.03 9.85
N LYS A 118 13.61 -17.89 9.33
CA LYS A 118 12.15 -17.63 9.33
C LYS A 118 11.64 -17.28 10.73
N SER A 119 12.11 -17.96 11.76
CA SER A 119 11.69 -17.72 13.15
C SER A 119 12.11 -16.34 13.66
N THR A 120 13.30 -15.86 13.28
CA THR A 120 13.79 -14.54 13.66
C THR A 120 12.95 -13.44 13.01
N LEU A 121 12.76 -13.53 11.67
CA LEU A 121 11.98 -12.53 10.92
C LEU A 121 10.50 -12.52 11.35
N MET A 122 9.89 -13.68 11.55
CA MET A 122 8.50 -13.77 12.01
C MET A 122 8.29 -13.29 13.46
N SER A 123 9.34 -13.19 14.27
CA SER A 123 9.26 -12.63 15.63
C SER A 123 9.35 -11.11 15.66
N ASP A 124 9.81 -10.48 14.59
CA ASP A 124 9.87 -9.04 14.45
C ASP A 124 8.50 -8.45 14.10
N LYS A 125 8.18 -7.29 14.66
CA LYS A 125 6.88 -6.59 14.52
C LYS A 125 6.56 -6.26 13.05
N TYR A 126 7.57 -5.87 12.29
CA TYR A 126 7.44 -5.40 10.90
C TYR A 126 7.71 -6.53 9.91
N TYR A 127 8.81 -7.25 10.08
CA TYR A 127 9.18 -8.34 9.19
C TYR A 127 8.21 -9.51 9.18
N SER A 128 7.45 -9.73 10.27
CA SER A 128 6.35 -10.69 10.26
C SER A 128 5.29 -10.35 9.20
N LYS A 129 5.05 -9.06 8.94
CA LYS A 129 4.10 -8.60 7.91
C LYS A 129 4.71 -8.69 6.52
N VAL A 130 5.97 -8.24 6.36
CA VAL A 130 6.72 -8.33 5.08
C VAL A 130 6.77 -9.76 4.58
N THR A 131 7.20 -10.70 5.43
CA THR A 131 7.34 -12.12 5.05
C THR A 131 6.00 -12.80 4.81
N THR A 132 4.97 -12.48 5.60
CA THR A 132 3.62 -13.00 5.38
C THR A 132 3.04 -12.51 4.05
N LEU A 133 3.25 -11.23 3.72
CA LEU A 133 2.84 -10.69 2.42
C LEU A 133 3.61 -11.35 1.28
N ALA A 134 4.93 -11.54 1.43
CA ALA A 134 5.74 -12.23 0.42
C ALA A 134 5.25 -13.67 0.16
N GLU A 135 4.88 -14.42 1.20
CA GLU A 135 4.32 -15.76 1.05
C GLU A 135 2.97 -15.79 0.30
N LYS A 136 2.27 -14.64 0.18
CA LYS A 136 1.06 -14.55 -0.66
C LYS A 136 1.39 -14.62 -2.15
N TYR A 137 2.56 -14.15 -2.58
CA TYR A 137 2.96 -14.25 -3.99
C TYR A 137 2.98 -15.70 -4.49
N GLU A 138 3.37 -16.68 -3.66
CA GLU A 138 3.32 -18.10 -3.99
C GLU A 138 1.90 -18.62 -4.30
N GLN A 139 0.87 -17.93 -3.79
CA GLN A 139 -0.53 -18.32 -3.98
C GLN A 139 -1.09 -17.83 -5.33
N TYR A 140 -0.55 -16.71 -5.84
CA TYR A 140 -1.01 -16.08 -7.08
C TYR A 140 -0.17 -16.46 -8.30
N ALA A 141 1.10 -16.84 -8.11
CA ALA A 141 1.98 -17.30 -9.18
C ALA A 141 2.68 -18.60 -8.79
N LYS A 142 2.48 -19.66 -9.60
CA LYS A 142 2.94 -21.03 -9.29
C LYS A 142 4.45 -21.19 -9.25
N ASP A 143 5.15 -20.35 -9.99
CA ASP A 143 6.59 -20.46 -10.19
C ASP A 143 7.36 -19.41 -9.35
N ILE A 144 6.68 -18.77 -8.40
CA ILE A 144 7.31 -17.96 -7.35
C ILE A 144 7.47 -18.81 -6.09
N THR A 145 8.68 -18.79 -5.52
CA THR A 145 9.00 -19.48 -4.26
C THR A 145 9.63 -18.53 -3.27
N VAL A 146 9.14 -18.56 -2.02
CA VAL A 146 9.69 -17.76 -0.91
C VAL A 146 10.48 -18.68 0.03
N SER A 147 11.73 -18.31 0.32
CA SER A 147 12.61 -19.08 1.17
C SER A 147 13.43 -18.19 2.10
N TYR A 148 14.12 -18.80 3.06
CA TYR A 148 14.85 -18.10 4.11
C TYR A 148 16.26 -18.69 4.24
N VAL A 149 17.28 -17.83 4.21
CA VAL A 149 18.68 -18.23 4.35
C VAL A 149 19.34 -17.46 5.49
N ASP A 150 19.79 -18.20 6.49
CA ASP A 150 20.58 -17.68 7.61
C ASP A 150 22.06 -17.66 7.16
N ILE A 151 22.57 -16.48 6.84
CA ILE A 151 23.95 -16.31 6.33
C ILE A 151 25.01 -16.59 7.39
N ASP A 152 24.69 -16.47 8.68
CA ASP A 152 25.61 -16.84 9.75
C ASP A 152 25.85 -18.36 9.78
N LYS A 153 24.84 -19.14 9.38
CA LYS A 153 24.93 -20.60 9.27
C LYS A 153 25.37 -21.07 7.88
N ASN A 154 25.16 -20.26 6.87
CA ASN A 154 25.50 -20.55 5.48
C ASN A 154 26.25 -19.39 4.81
N PRO A 155 27.49 -19.09 5.26
CA PRO A 155 28.26 -17.95 4.75
C PRO A 155 28.63 -18.11 3.26
N GLY A 156 28.62 -19.32 2.72
CA GLY A 156 28.85 -19.55 1.29
C GLY A 156 27.77 -18.98 0.39
N PHE A 157 26.55 -18.81 0.90
CA PHE A 157 25.46 -18.19 0.13
C PHE A 157 25.75 -16.72 -0.21
N ALA A 158 26.29 -15.95 0.73
CA ALA A 158 26.63 -14.55 0.49
C ALA A 158 27.78 -14.40 -0.54
N ALA A 159 28.68 -15.38 -0.62
CA ALA A 159 29.78 -15.36 -1.60
C ALA A 159 29.31 -15.55 -3.05
N ASP A 160 28.13 -16.10 -3.27
CA ASP A 160 27.53 -16.23 -4.61
C ASP A 160 26.96 -14.88 -5.13
N TYR A 161 26.88 -13.88 -4.25
CA TYR A 161 26.33 -12.54 -4.51
C TYR A 161 27.28 -11.47 -3.97
N ASP A 162 28.56 -11.52 -4.40
CA ASP A 162 29.64 -10.66 -3.88
C ASP A 162 29.38 -9.15 -4.05
N ASP A 163 28.58 -8.77 -5.05
CA ASP A 163 28.19 -7.37 -5.30
C ASP A 163 27.06 -6.88 -4.34
N ALA A 164 26.44 -7.79 -3.59
CA ALA A 164 25.39 -7.49 -2.64
C ALA A 164 25.92 -7.61 -1.21
N GLU A 165 25.98 -6.51 -0.49
CA GLU A 165 26.33 -6.50 0.94
C GLU A 165 25.15 -7.02 1.78
N LEU A 166 24.88 -8.32 1.74
CA LEU A 166 23.71 -8.93 2.36
C LEU A 166 23.74 -8.85 3.88
N THR A 167 22.66 -8.35 4.46
CA THR A 167 22.44 -8.27 5.91
C THR A 167 21.14 -8.97 6.31
N THR A 168 21.01 -9.32 7.60
CA THR A 168 19.76 -9.91 8.10
C THR A 168 18.61 -8.94 7.95
N GLY A 169 17.54 -9.37 7.28
CA GLY A 169 16.37 -8.55 6.93
C GLY A 169 16.31 -8.21 5.44
N ASP A 170 17.40 -8.31 4.71
CA ASP A 170 17.37 -8.16 3.26
C ASP A 170 16.62 -9.30 2.58
N ALA A 171 16.24 -9.10 1.33
CA ALA A 171 15.76 -10.16 0.46
C ALA A 171 16.43 -10.08 -0.91
N LEU A 172 16.64 -11.23 -1.53
CA LEU A 172 17.03 -11.36 -2.92
C LEU A 172 15.83 -11.86 -3.73
N VAL A 173 15.48 -11.13 -4.77
CA VAL A 173 14.53 -11.57 -5.80
C VAL A 173 15.34 -12.02 -7.00
N ILE A 174 15.18 -13.27 -7.43
CA ILE A 174 16.05 -13.92 -8.42
C ILE A 174 15.21 -14.54 -9.54
N CYS A 175 15.59 -14.31 -10.79
CA CYS A 175 15.04 -14.98 -11.96
C CYS A 175 16.18 -15.32 -12.94
N GLY A 176 16.48 -16.61 -13.12
CA GLY A 176 17.63 -17.05 -13.90
C GLY A 176 18.95 -16.53 -13.31
N ASP A 177 19.74 -15.82 -14.12
CA ASP A 177 21.01 -15.22 -13.71
C ASP A 177 20.88 -13.79 -13.17
N ARG A 178 19.65 -13.23 -13.17
CA ARG A 178 19.37 -11.86 -12.70
C ARG A 178 18.87 -11.88 -11.28
N TYR A 179 19.33 -10.92 -10.50
CA TYR A 179 18.81 -10.72 -9.15
C TYR A 179 18.68 -9.23 -8.80
N ARG A 180 17.81 -8.96 -7.84
CA ARG A 180 17.63 -7.66 -7.20
C ARG A 180 17.66 -7.84 -5.69
N GLN A 181 18.55 -7.08 -5.01
CA GLN A 181 18.54 -6.99 -3.55
C GLN A 181 17.49 -5.97 -3.10
N LEU A 182 16.77 -6.31 -2.07
CA LEU A 182 15.87 -5.44 -1.33
C LEU A 182 16.35 -5.35 0.12
N THR A 183 16.46 -4.14 0.62
CA THR A 183 16.94 -3.84 1.97
C THR A 183 15.76 -3.50 2.90
N ALA A 184 16.03 -3.31 4.18
CA ALA A 184 15.02 -2.85 5.14
C ALA A 184 14.35 -1.53 4.72
N GLY A 185 15.10 -0.63 4.09
CA GLY A 185 14.59 0.66 3.58
C GLY A 185 13.61 0.52 2.42
N ASP A 186 13.71 -0.58 1.64
CA ASP A 186 12.76 -0.86 0.56
C ASP A 186 11.42 -1.38 1.10
N PHE A 187 11.44 -2.10 2.22
CA PHE A 187 10.25 -2.72 2.81
C PHE A 187 9.50 -1.81 3.78
N LEU A 188 10.24 -0.95 4.50
CA LEU A 188 9.73 -0.18 5.61
C LEU A 188 10.05 1.29 5.36
N TYR A 189 9.04 2.13 5.52
CA TYR A 189 9.16 3.54 5.29
C TYR A 189 8.76 4.35 6.54
N ALA A 190 9.57 5.35 6.91
CA ALA A 190 9.21 6.36 7.87
C ALA A 190 9.83 7.70 7.46
N SER A 191 9.05 8.77 7.47
CA SER A 191 9.57 10.10 7.13
C SER A 191 10.59 10.59 8.14
N GLU A 192 11.40 11.55 7.71
CA GLU A 192 12.29 12.27 8.63
C GLU A 192 11.49 12.98 9.73
N GLU A 193 10.30 13.54 9.43
CA GLU A 193 9.43 14.16 10.42
C GLU A 193 8.93 13.13 11.45
N ASP A 194 8.50 11.95 11.01
CA ASP A 194 8.07 10.88 11.92
C ASP A 194 9.22 10.37 12.79
N GLN A 195 10.42 10.23 12.19
CA GLN A 195 11.63 9.86 12.92
C GLN A 195 12.02 10.93 13.95
N GLN A 196 12.01 12.22 13.56
CA GLN A 196 12.30 13.32 14.46
C GLN A 196 11.22 13.48 15.53
N ALA A 197 9.94 13.33 15.18
CA ALA A 197 8.83 13.37 16.13
C ALA A 197 8.93 12.23 17.15
N ALA A 198 9.21 11.02 16.70
CA ALA A 198 9.44 9.87 17.57
C ALA A 198 10.64 10.09 18.50
N GLN A 199 11.74 10.65 17.97
CA GLN A 199 12.92 10.97 18.77
C GLN A 199 12.63 12.06 19.82
N GLN A 200 11.88 13.12 19.45
CA GLN A 200 11.50 14.19 20.38
C GLN A 200 10.51 13.71 21.46
N ALA A 201 9.61 12.80 21.09
CA ALA A 201 8.63 12.22 21.99
C ALA A 201 9.18 11.03 22.82
N GLU A 202 10.42 10.61 22.57
CA GLU A 202 11.02 9.37 23.12
C GLU A 202 10.15 8.12 22.89
N THR A 203 9.53 8.03 21.70
CA THR A 203 8.69 6.91 21.26
C THR A 203 9.38 6.10 20.16
N GLU A 204 8.86 4.91 19.87
CA GLU A 204 9.31 4.14 18.71
C GLU A 204 8.81 4.79 17.42
N VAL A 205 9.64 4.73 16.35
CA VAL A 205 9.25 5.14 15.01
C VAL A 205 8.18 4.18 14.49
N GLU A 206 7.08 4.71 13.98
CA GLU A 206 6.07 3.92 13.28
C GLU A 206 6.36 3.92 11.78
N TYR A 207 6.61 2.72 11.22
CA TYR A 207 6.91 2.56 9.80
C TYR A 207 5.64 2.27 8.99
N GLY A 208 5.60 2.74 7.74
CA GLY A 208 4.70 2.25 6.70
C GLY A 208 5.24 0.96 6.07
N LEU A 209 4.36 0.13 5.51
CA LEU A 209 4.72 -1.09 4.80
C LEU A 209 4.75 -0.83 3.29
N ASN A 210 5.93 -0.91 2.69
CA ASN A 210 6.17 -0.75 1.25
C ASN A 210 6.51 -2.09 0.56
N ALA A 211 6.32 -3.21 1.26
CA ALA A 211 6.80 -4.52 0.83
C ALA A 211 6.17 -5.00 -0.49
N GLU A 212 4.90 -4.69 -0.73
CA GLU A 212 4.24 -5.06 -1.99
C GLU A 212 4.90 -4.39 -3.19
N TYR A 213 5.10 -3.09 -3.10
CA TYR A 213 5.79 -2.35 -4.16
C TYR A 213 7.22 -2.85 -4.37
N ALA A 214 8.00 -2.98 -3.30
CA ALA A 214 9.38 -3.44 -3.38
C ALA A 214 9.47 -4.82 -4.05
N LEU A 215 8.67 -5.79 -3.62
CA LEU A 215 8.67 -7.14 -4.18
C LEU A 215 8.19 -7.16 -5.64
N THR A 216 7.06 -6.52 -5.94
CA THR A 216 6.51 -6.53 -7.29
C THR A 216 7.45 -5.83 -8.27
N THR A 217 8.00 -4.67 -7.90
CA THR A 217 8.97 -3.96 -8.73
C THR A 217 10.26 -4.78 -8.92
N ALA A 218 10.76 -5.42 -7.87
CA ALA A 218 11.92 -6.29 -8.00
C ALA A 218 11.65 -7.48 -8.94
N ILE A 219 10.46 -8.08 -8.88
CA ILE A 219 10.04 -9.12 -9.80
C ILE A 219 10.03 -8.58 -11.25
N MET A 220 9.47 -7.39 -11.47
CA MET A 220 9.48 -6.74 -12.78
C MET A 220 10.89 -6.55 -13.33
N VAL A 221 11.81 -6.08 -12.49
CA VAL A 221 13.22 -5.86 -12.86
C VAL A 221 13.91 -7.15 -13.27
N VAL A 222 13.74 -8.24 -12.51
CA VAL A 222 14.42 -9.50 -12.81
C VAL A 222 13.78 -10.28 -13.96
N THR A 223 12.52 -10.01 -14.31
CA THR A 223 11.80 -10.66 -15.42
C THR A 223 11.82 -9.82 -16.71
N ALA A 224 12.21 -8.54 -16.65
CA ALA A 224 12.29 -7.69 -17.83
C ALA A 224 13.27 -8.27 -18.88
N SER A 225 12.95 -8.16 -20.16
CA SER A 225 13.85 -8.61 -21.23
C SER A 225 15.10 -7.74 -21.34
N ASP A 226 14.91 -6.42 -21.19
CA ASP A 226 15.98 -5.41 -21.25
C ASP A 226 15.79 -4.37 -20.14
N ASN A 227 16.91 -3.80 -19.67
CA ASN A 227 16.90 -2.68 -18.73
C ASN A 227 17.08 -1.39 -19.53
N PRO A 228 16.14 -0.44 -19.45
CA PRO A 228 16.29 0.85 -20.11
C PRO A 228 17.49 1.61 -19.52
N GLN A 229 18.14 2.39 -20.38
CA GLN A 229 19.31 3.18 -20.03
C GLN A 229 18.92 4.64 -19.87
N ALA A 230 19.14 5.20 -18.67
CA ALA A 230 18.99 6.63 -18.43
C ALA A 230 20.38 7.29 -18.28
N THR A 231 20.60 8.40 -18.97
CA THR A 231 21.86 9.15 -18.92
C THR A 231 21.63 10.56 -18.39
N VAL A 232 22.19 10.87 -17.23
CA VAL A 232 22.20 12.21 -16.65
C VAL A 232 23.22 13.06 -17.39
N ILE A 233 22.77 14.16 -18.01
CA ILE A 233 23.62 15.07 -18.74
C ILE A 233 24.29 16.04 -17.79
N THR A 234 25.55 16.32 -18.05
CA THR A 234 26.41 17.26 -17.30
C THR A 234 27.19 18.16 -18.24
N GLY A 235 27.76 19.25 -17.72
CA GLY A 235 28.64 20.17 -18.48
C GLY A 235 28.19 21.60 -18.49
N HIS A 236 26.91 21.90 -18.28
CA HIS A 236 26.35 23.25 -18.22
C HIS A 236 25.88 23.64 -16.80
N GLY A 237 26.38 22.96 -15.77
CA GLY A 237 26.08 23.26 -14.36
C GLY A 237 24.70 22.75 -13.95
N GLU A 238 24.33 21.61 -14.49
CA GLU A 238 23.13 20.87 -14.13
C GLU A 238 23.14 20.48 -12.67
N LYS A 239 21.97 20.40 -12.05
CA LYS A 239 21.79 19.95 -10.69
C LYS A 239 21.79 18.41 -10.62
N GLU A 240 22.33 17.86 -9.54
CA GLU A 240 22.22 16.44 -9.24
C GLU A 240 20.86 16.14 -8.57
N LEU A 241 20.22 15.05 -8.97
CA LEU A 241 18.95 14.57 -8.44
C LEU A 241 19.08 13.12 -7.95
N PRO A 242 19.76 12.89 -6.82
CA PRO A 242 20.05 11.54 -6.36
C PRO A 242 18.79 10.70 -6.11
N LYS A 243 17.71 11.30 -5.59
CA LYS A 243 16.43 10.58 -5.37
C LYS A 243 15.76 10.14 -6.68
N LEU A 244 15.84 10.97 -7.73
CA LEU A 244 15.35 10.57 -9.06
C LEU A 244 16.18 9.41 -9.62
N ASN A 245 17.51 9.47 -9.49
CA ASN A 245 18.39 8.40 -9.93
C ASN A 245 18.06 7.08 -9.20
N THR A 246 17.95 7.11 -7.89
CA THR A 246 17.55 5.95 -7.08
C THR A 246 16.16 5.42 -7.47
N LEU A 247 15.19 6.30 -7.74
CA LEU A 247 13.87 5.89 -8.20
C LEU A 247 13.97 5.11 -9.52
N LEU A 248 14.73 5.63 -10.49
CA LEU A 248 14.93 4.98 -11.78
C LEU A 248 15.64 3.63 -11.63
N GLU A 249 16.73 3.57 -10.85
CA GLU A 249 17.45 2.32 -10.55
C GLU A 249 16.53 1.29 -9.87
N ASN A 250 15.72 1.73 -8.91
CA ASN A 250 14.74 0.87 -8.26
C ASN A 250 13.67 0.34 -9.22
N ASN A 251 13.41 1.05 -10.32
CA ASN A 251 12.49 0.63 -11.38
C ASN A 251 13.20 -0.02 -12.58
N GLY A 252 14.43 -0.49 -12.39
CA GLY A 252 15.16 -1.34 -13.34
C GLY A 252 15.93 -0.59 -14.42
N PHE A 253 16.12 0.72 -14.27
CA PHE A 253 16.99 1.47 -15.17
C PHE A 253 18.46 1.25 -14.81
N THR A 254 19.31 1.25 -15.81
CA THR A 254 20.73 1.51 -15.60
C THR A 254 20.95 3.01 -15.75
N VAL A 255 21.36 3.67 -14.66
CA VAL A 255 21.58 5.12 -14.65
C VAL A 255 23.05 5.44 -14.81
N GLY A 256 23.39 6.17 -15.86
CA GLY A 256 24.74 6.65 -16.14
C GLY A 256 24.82 8.18 -16.13
N SER A 257 26.03 8.73 -16.26
CA SER A 257 26.25 10.16 -16.44
C SER A 257 27.20 10.43 -17.59
N GLN A 258 26.89 11.44 -18.39
CA GLN A 258 27.69 11.82 -19.55
C GLN A 258 27.73 13.33 -19.72
N SER A 259 28.92 13.83 -20.04
CA SER A 259 29.05 15.25 -20.41
C SER A 259 28.49 15.49 -21.81
N ILE A 260 27.74 16.57 -22.01
CA ILE A 260 27.21 17.00 -23.30
C ILE A 260 28.32 17.27 -24.35
N LEU A 261 29.53 17.52 -23.87
CA LEU A 261 30.70 17.72 -24.75
C LEU A 261 31.12 16.46 -25.50
N LYS A 262 30.61 15.30 -25.09
CA LYS A 262 30.85 14.01 -25.74
C LYS A 262 29.57 13.58 -26.48
N ASP A 263 29.72 12.55 -27.34
CA ASP A 263 28.57 11.91 -27.95
C ASP A 263 27.79 11.13 -26.87
N PHE A 264 26.46 11.13 -27.00
CA PHE A 264 25.61 10.36 -26.09
C PHE A 264 25.78 8.87 -26.33
N PRO A 265 25.67 8.03 -25.27
CA PRO A 265 25.66 6.60 -25.43
C PRO A 265 24.53 6.15 -26.34
N ALA A 266 24.81 5.33 -27.35
CA ALA A 266 23.79 4.87 -28.31
C ALA A 266 22.69 4.02 -27.64
N GLU A 267 23.06 3.34 -26.54
CA GLU A 267 22.18 2.54 -25.70
C GLU A 267 21.23 3.36 -24.82
N SER A 268 21.49 4.68 -24.61
CA SER A 268 20.60 5.54 -23.82
C SER A 268 19.20 5.61 -24.43
N ASP A 269 18.18 5.42 -23.61
CA ASP A 269 16.78 5.53 -23.98
C ASP A 269 16.16 6.84 -23.47
N LEU A 270 16.76 7.40 -22.39
CA LEU A 270 16.33 8.61 -21.73
C LEU A 270 17.54 9.48 -21.35
N LEU A 271 17.58 10.73 -21.83
CA LEU A 271 18.52 11.73 -21.31
C LEU A 271 17.83 12.58 -20.24
N ILE A 272 18.51 12.85 -19.13
CA ILE A 272 17.99 13.69 -18.04
C ILE A 272 18.81 14.98 -17.99
N ILE A 273 18.16 16.12 -18.10
CA ILE A 273 18.74 17.46 -18.05
C ILE A 273 18.09 18.22 -16.90
N ALA A 274 18.81 18.43 -15.82
CA ALA A 274 18.26 19.05 -14.61
C ALA A 274 18.83 20.45 -14.38
N ALA A 275 18.03 21.47 -14.61
CA ALA A 275 18.27 22.85 -14.26
C ALA A 275 19.69 23.37 -14.59
N PRO A 276 20.14 23.34 -15.85
CA PRO A 276 21.43 23.88 -16.25
C PRO A 276 21.53 25.36 -15.90
N THR A 277 22.73 25.82 -15.54
CA THR A 277 23.02 27.22 -15.20
C THR A 277 23.76 27.97 -16.31
N LYS A 278 24.18 27.27 -17.35
CA LYS A 278 24.81 27.83 -18.56
C LYS A 278 23.99 27.43 -19.77
N ASP A 279 23.90 28.36 -20.75
CA ASP A 279 23.14 28.10 -21.98
C ASP A 279 23.82 27.07 -22.86
N TYR A 280 23.04 26.35 -23.61
CA TYR A 280 23.47 25.36 -24.59
C TYR A 280 23.87 26.04 -25.88
N SER A 281 24.93 25.57 -26.53
CA SER A 281 25.29 26.02 -27.86
C SER A 281 24.37 25.39 -28.94
N GLU A 282 24.34 25.97 -30.13
CA GLU A 282 23.63 25.37 -31.27
C GLU A 282 24.11 23.93 -31.59
N GLU A 283 25.40 23.64 -31.32
CA GLU A 283 25.98 22.32 -31.50
C GLU A 283 25.45 21.33 -30.42
N ASP A 284 25.31 21.77 -29.19
CA ASP A 284 24.78 20.94 -28.08
C ASP A 284 23.29 20.63 -28.35
N LEU A 285 22.50 21.61 -28.75
CA LEU A 285 21.09 21.42 -29.09
C LEU A 285 20.90 20.49 -30.29
N LYS A 286 21.79 20.64 -31.29
CA LYS A 286 21.79 19.72 -32.41
C LYS A 286 22.05 18.27 -32.00
N LYS A 287 22.91 18.03 -31.01
CA LYS A 287 23.12 16.67 -30.48
C LYS A 287 21.85 16.12 -29.83
N LEU A 288 21.07 16.95 -29.13
CA LEU A 288 19.79 16.54 -28.55
C LEU A 288 18.78 16.17 -29.66
N ASP A 289 18.68 17.01 -30.70
CA ASP A 289 17.83 16.73 -31.87
C ASP A 289 18.25 15.44 -32.58
N ASP A 290 19.55 15.28 -32.85
CA ASP A 290 20.11 14.09 -33.50
C ASP A 290 19.87 12.83 -32.66
N PHE A 291 19.96 12.93 -31.33
CA PHE A 291 19.64 11.84 -30.38
C PHE A 291 18.17 11.44 -30.48
N MET A 292 17.26 12.40 -30.39
CA MET A 292 15.81 12.12 -30.46
C MET A 292 15.38 11.67 -31.86
N TYR A 293 16.03 12.16 -32.94
CA TYR A 293 15.82 11.68 -34.30
C TYR A 293 16.30 10.24 -34.50
N ASN A 294 17.38 9.84 -33.83
CA ASN A 294 17.92 8.48 -33.83
C ASN A 294 18.08 7.89 -35.25
N GLY A 295 18.61 8.67 -36.18
CA GLY A 295 18.75 8.24 -37.57
C GLY A 295 17.43 8.01 -38.33
N GLY A 296 16.32 8.44 -37.79
CA GLY A 296 14.95 8.24 -38.27
C GLY A 296 14.18 7.11 -37.66
N GLU A 297 14.79 6.37 -36.73
CA GLU A 297 14.14 5.28 -35.96
C GLU A 297 13.35 5.82 -34.77
N TYR A 298 13.66 7.03 -34.28
CA TYR A 298 13.09 7.64 -33.07
C TYR A 298 13.26 6.77 -31.84
N GLY A 299 12.33 6.75 -30.88
CA GLY A 299 12.37 5.91 -29.66
C GLY A 299 13.28 6.42 -28.54
N LYS A 300 13.89 7.60 -28.72
CA LYS A 300 14.79 8.23 -27.74
C LYS A 300 14.12 9.44 -27.11
N ASN A 301 14.29 9.63 -25.80
CA ASN A 301 13.52 10.58 -25.02
C ASN A 301 14.41 11.51 -24.21
N VAL A 302 13.91 12.71 -23.92
CA VAL A 302 14.58 13.70 -23.06
C VAL A 302 13.67 14.06 -21.91
N PHE A 303 14.19 14.07 -20.68
CA PHE A 303 13.53 14.57 -19.51
C PHE A 303 14.20 15.87 -19.06
N TYR A 304 13.58 17.01 -19.36
CA TYR A 304 14.05 18.31 -18.93
C TYR A 304 13.34 18.77 -17.66
N ILE A 305 14.13 19.13 -16.66
CA ILE A 305 13.65 19.59 -15.35
C ILE A 305 14.13 21.02 -15.16
N ALA A 306 13.20 21.97 -15.06
CA ALA A 306 13.48 23.37 -14.79
C ALA A 306 13.68 23.67 -13.30
N ASP A 307 14.18 24.87 -13.01
CA ASP A 307 14.26 25.41 -11.65
C ASP A 307 14.03 26.92 -11.67
N TYR A 308 13.37 27.44 -10.63
CA TYR A 308 13.10 28.87 -10.51
C TYR A 308 14.37 29.72 -10.43
N SER A 309 15.48 29.15 -9.94
CA SER A 309 16.76 29.84 -9.78
C SER A 309 17.61 29.86 -11.07
N GLN A 310 17.16 29.19 -12.14
CA GLN A 310 17.89 29.20 -13.41
C GLN A 310 17.93 30.62 -14.01
N PRO A 311 19.06 31.02 -14.60
CA PRO A 311 19.09 32.18 -15.48
C PRO A 311 18.27 31.94 -16.74
N VAL A 312 17.99 33.02 -17.47
CA VAL A 312 17.45 32.91 -18.83
C VAL A 312 18.50 32.26 -19.73
N LEU A 313 18.14 31.21 -20.44
CA LEU A 313 18.99 30.42 -21.33
C LEU A 313 18.42 30.46 -22.75
N PRO A 314 18.70 31.52 -23.54
CA PRO A 314 17.96 31.81 -24.77
C PRO A 314 17.95 30.69 -25.80
N ASN A 315 19.05 29.97 -25.99
CA ASN A 315 19.12 28.89 -26.95
C ASN A 315 18.34 27.67 -26.46
N LEU A 316 18.53 27.28 -25.20
CA LEU A 316 17.81 26.15 -24.62
C LEU A 316 16.29 26.43 -24.50
N GLU A 317 15.92 27.67 -24.14
CA GLU A 317 14.51 28.06 -24.08
C GLU A 317 13.85 28.12 -25.46
N ALA A 318 14.60 28.46 -26.53
CA ALA A 318 14.13 28.36 -27.92
C ALA A 318 13.89 26.90 -28.32
N PHE A 319 14.81 25.99 -27.95
CA PHE A 319 14.63 24.55 -28.17
C PHE A 319 13.37 24.03 -27.44
N LEU A 320 13.18 24.39 -26.18
CA LEU A 320 12.00 24.02 -25.41
C LEU A 320 10.72 24.60 -26.01
N TYR A 321 10.78 25.83 -26.57
CA TYR A 321 9.65 26.42 -27.27
C TYR A 321 9.25 25.62 -28.51
N ASP A 322 10.23 25.14 -29.30
CA ASP A 322 9.96 24.27 -30.45
C ASP A 322 9.29 22.95 -30.02
N TRP A 323 9.55 22.48 -28.77
CA TRP A 323 8.86 21.36 -28.12
C TRP A 323 7.59 21.78 -27.37
N GLY A 324 7.14 23.02 -27.54
CA GLY A 324 5.86 23.50 -26.99
C GLY A 324 5.90 23.98 -25.54
N ILE A 325 7.09 24.17 -24.93
CA ILE A 325 7.24 24.63 -23.56
C ILE A 325 7.70 26.08 -23.56
N ILE A 326 6.96 26.96 -22.89
CA ILE A 326 7.31 28.37 -22.67
C ILE A 326 7.67 28.54 -21.20
N LEU A 327 8.89 28.97 -20.91
CA LEU A 327 9.35 29.29 -19.57
C LEU A 327 9.27 30.80 -19.29
N GLU A 328 8.85 31.15 -18.09
CA GLU A 328 8.85 32.53 -17.58
C GLU A 328 9.76 32.60 -16.35
N GLU A 329 10.15 33.82 -15.95
CA GLU A 329 10.92 34.06 -14.72
C GLU A 329 10.00 34.12 -13.50
N GLY A 330 10.48 33.64 -12.34
CA GLY A 330 9.79 33.71 -11.07
C GLY A 330 9.46 32.35 -10.47
N VAL A 331 8.53 32.36 -9.50
CA VAL A 331 8.07 31.19 -8.77
C VAL A 331 6.56 31.14 -8.79
N VAL A 332 5.99 30.00 -9.16
CA VAL A 332 4.54 29.77 -9.06
C VAL A 332 4.15 29.67 -7.58
N TYR A 333 3.12 30.41 -7.19
CA TYR A 333 2.57 30.33 -5.85
C TYR A 333 1.04 30.30 -5.86
N GLU A 334 0.46 29.69 -4.82
CA GLU A 334 -0.98 29.70 -4.60
C GLU A 334 -1.40 31.05 -3.99
N SER A 335 -2.29 31.75 -4.69
CA SER A 335 -2.77 33.05 -4.25
C SER A 335 -4.01 33.01 -3.39
N ASP A 336 -4.75 31.92 -3.40
CA ASP A 336 -5.91 31.66 -2.55
C ASP A 336 -5.45 31.06 -1.22
N ASP A 337 -5.51 31.85 -0.15
CA ASP A 337 -5.10 31.42 1.18
C ASP A 337 -5.95 30.25 1.73
N SER A 338 -7.13 29.98 1.15
CA SER A 338 -7.98 28.84 1.55
C SER A 338 -7.50 27.49 0.98
N VAL A 339 -6.71 27.56 -0.09
CA VAL A 339 -6.14 26.38 -0.80
C VAL A 339 -4.67 26.21 -0.46
N ALA A 340 -4.00 27.31 -0.12
CA ALA A 340 -2.57 27.34 0.19
C ALA A 340 -2.18 26.42 1.35
N ILE A 341 -1.04 25.75 1.21
CA ILE A 341 -0.52 24.84 2.23
C ILE A 341 0.24 25.62 3.30
N ALA A 342 -0.27 25.55 4.55
CA ALA A 342 0.45 25.88 5.79
C ALA A 342 1.43 27.06 5.71
N SER A 343 1.00 28.24 5.24
CA SER A 343 1.84 29.45 5.15
C SER A 343 3.03 29.36 4.17
N LYS A 344 3.11 28.30 3.36
CA LYS A 344 4.11 28.11 2.31
C LYS A 344 3.44 28.27 0.93
N PRO A 345 3.20 29.47 0.42
CA PRO A 345 2.44 29.67 -0.82
C PRO A 345 3.14 29.10 -2.07
N TYR A 346 4.45 28.86 -1.99
CA TYR A 346 5.28 28.24 -3.02
C TYR A 346 5.27 26.69 -2.98
N LEU A 347 4.59 26.10 -2.00
CA LEU A 347 4.25 24.68 -1.96
C LEU A 347 2.82 24.52 -2.45
N ASN A 348 2.63 23.92 -3.62
CA ASN A 348 1.34 23.87 -4.31
C ASN A 348 0.84 22.44 -4.42
N ARG A 349 -0.46 22.25 -4.24
CA ARG A 349 -1.12 21.01 -4.68
C ARG A 349 -1.29 21.07 -6.20
N LEU A 350 -0.94 19.97 -6.86
CA LEU A 350 -1.03 19.85 -8.30
C LEU A 350 -2.24 19.01 -8.69
N SER A 351 -2.87 19.38 -9.79
CA SER A 351 -3.99 18.65 -10.36
C SER A 351 -3.51 17.74 -11.48
N PHE A 352 -3.98 16.49 -11.51
CA PHE A 352 -3.80 15.57 -12.63
C PHE A 352 -4.72 15.96 -13.79
N ILE A 353 -4.17 16.12 -14.98
CA ILE A 353 -4.92 16.57 -16.17
C ILE A 353 -4.93 15.51 -17.27
N ASP A 354 -3.87 14.70 -17.41
CA ASP A 354 -3.75 13.70 -18.47
C ASP A 354 -4.74 12.53 -18.27
N PRO A 355 -5.78 12.40 -19.10
CA PRO A 355 -6.73 11.30 -18.99
C PRO A 355 -6.16 9.96 -19.49
N ASN A 356 -5.03 9.98 -20.24
CA ASN A 356 -4.41 8.80 -20.81
C ASN A 356 -3.38 8.19 -19.86
N LEU A 357 -2.93 8.94 -18.85
CA LEU A 357 -2.09 8.41 -17.80
C LEU A 357 -2.98 7.61 -16.85
N THR A 358 -2.95 6.29 -16.98
CA THR A 358 -3.68 5.41 -16.07
C THR A 358 -3.03 5.46 -14.70
N LEU A 359 -3.60 6.30 -13.84
CA LEU A 359 -3.26 6.31 -12.43
C LEU A 359 -4.12 5.25 -11.74
N SER A 360 -3.51 4.40 -10.93
CA SER A 360 -4.28 3.43 -10.13
C SER A 360 -5.29 4.15 -9.23
N ALA A 361 -6.37 3.47 -8.88
CA ALA A 361 -7.37 4.00 -7.93
C ALA A 361 -6.73 4.45 -6.60
N ALA A 362 -5.61 3.86 -6.24
CA ALA A 362 -4.84 4.21 -5.05
C ALA A 362 -4.21 5.61 -5.13
N LEU A 363 -3.83 6.09 -6.32
CA LEU A 363 -3.31 7.45 -6.51
C LEU A 363 -4.40 8.52 -6.61
N ALA A 364 -5.64 8.16 -6.86
CA ALA A 364 -6.75 9.12 -6.87
C ALA A 364 -6.93 9.82 -5.51
N GLU A 365 -6.44 9.21 -4.44
CA GLU A 365 -6.48 9.75 -3.07
C GLU A 365 -5.19 10.47 -2.65
N VAL A 366 -4.09 10.35 -3.42
CA VAL A 366 -2.79 10.94 -3.09
C VAL A 366 -2.55 12.18 -3.95
N THR A 367 -2.00 13.22 -3.35
CA THR A 367 -1.77 14.52 -3.99
C THR A 367 -0.32 14.62 -4.47
N ALA A 368 -0.10 15.07 -5.71
CA ALA A 368 1.21 15.55 -6.14
C ALA A 368 1.43 17.01 -5.70
N TYR A 369 2.68 17.33 -5.36
CA TYR A 369 3.04 18.65 -4.87
C TYR A 369 4.14 19.28 -5.73
N GLY A 370 3.97 20.56 -6.08
CA GLY A 370 5.00 21.40 -6.65
C GLY A 370 5.65 22.27 -5.57
N TYR A 371 6.98 22.37 -5.62
CA TYR A 371 7.76 23.18 -4.68
C TYR A 371 8.71 24.10 -5.44
N TYR A 372 8.56 25.42 -5.26
CA TYR A 372 9.30 26.43 -6.01
C TYR A 372 9.28 26.21 -7.53
N GLY A 373 8.10 25.94 -8.10
CA GLY A 373 7.96 25.70 -9.53
C GLY A 373 8.27 26.95 -10.37
N ARG A 374 9.12 26.81 -11.40
CA ARG A 374 9.32 27.85 -12.42
C ARG A 374 8.05 27.97 -13.26
N PRO A 375 7.53 29.19 -13.54
CA PRO A 375 6.32 29.33 -14.32
C PRO A 375 6.51 28.78 -15.76
N ALA A 376 5.62 27.88 -16.18
CA ALA A 376 5.66 27.28 -17.50
C ALA A 376 4.27 27.26 -18.14
N LYS A 377 4.21 27.41 -19.45
CA LYS A 377 3.01 27.39 -20.26
C LYS A 377 3.22 26.53 -21.50
N ILE A 378 2.12 26.02 -22.07
CA ILE A 378 2.16 25.33 -23.36
C ILE A 378 2.02 26.34 -24.50
N ALA A 379 2.85 26.20 -25.54
CA ALA A 379 2.75 27.01 -26.75
C ALA A 379 1.46 26.67 -27.51
N ASN A 380 0.78 27.70 -28.00
CA ASN A 380 -0.47 27.53 -28.75
C ASN A 380 -0.28 26.98 -30.16
N THR A 381 0.94 27.01 -30.69
CA THR A 381 1.28 26.56 -32.05
C THR A 381 2.40 25.53 -31.98
N LEU A 382 2.05 24.27 -32.23
CA LEU A 382 3.00 23.18 -32.41
C LEU A 382 2.99 22.72 -33.87
N ASP A 383 4.05 22.05 -34.31
CA ASP A 383 4.02 21.26 -35.53
C ASP A 383 2.87 20.24 -35.45
N VAL A 384 2.23 19.99 -36.59
CA VAL A 384 1.11 19.02 -36.66
C VAL A 384 1.50 17.59 -36.33
N SER A 385 2.80 17.29 -36.33
CA SER A 385 3.36 16.00 -35.89
C SER A 385 3.67 15.92 -34.39
N MET A 386 3.42 16.99 -33.64
CA MET A 386 3.67 17.06 -32.20
C MET A 386 2.35 17.09 -31.43
N LYS A 387 2.30 16.29 -30.38
CA LYS A 387 1.20 16.24 -29.43
C LYS A 387 1.70 16.63 -28.04
N ASN A 388 1.01 17.58 -27.42
CA ASN A 388 1.33 18.00 -26.07
C ASN A 388 0.26 17.52 -25.09
N GLU A 389 0.68 16.88 -24.00
CA GLU A 389 -0.19 16.36 -22.94
C GLU A 389 0.29 16.90 -21.60
N ILE A 390 -0.57 17.67 -20.93
CA ILE A 390 -0.30 18.18 -19.58
C ILE A 390 -0.59 17.07 -18.58
N THR A 391 0.41 16.65 -17.84
CA THR A 391 0.25 15.64 -16.79
C THR A 391 -0.17 16.27 -15.46
N LEU A 392 0.57 17.28 -15.01
CA LEU A 392 0.31 17.99 -13.76
C LEU A 392 0.21 19.49 -14.02
N GLN A 393 -0.73 20.12 -13.34
CA GLN A 393 -0.99 21.54 -13.44
C GLN A 393 -1.22 22.18 -12.07
N HIS A 394 -0.74 23.41 -11.92
CA HIS A 394 -1.08 24.26 -10.80
C HIS A 394 -2.55 24.69 -10.85
N SER A 395 -3.08 25.19 -9.74
CA SER A 395 -4.45 25.68 -9.65
C SER A 395 -4.70 26.89 -10.57
N GLU A 396 -5.97 27.15 -10.90
CA GLU A 396 -6.39 28.34 -11.65
C GLU A 396 -6.14 29.64 -10.89
N THR A 397 -5.97 29.59 -9.57
CA THR A 397 -5.67 30.73 -8.70
C THR A 397 -4.17 30.99 -8.53
N SER A 398 -3.32 30.16 -9.13
CA SER A 398 -1.87 30.31 -9.07
C SER A 398 -1.39 31.57 -9.77
N LYS A 399 -0.38 32.21 -9.18
CA LYS A 399 0.28 33.43 -9.69
C LYS A 399 1.79 33.27 -9.66
N VAL A 400 2.48 34.24 -10.28
CA VAL A 400 3.95 34.31 -10.25
C VAL A 400 4.40 35.28 -9.20
N GLY A 401 5.27 34.82 -8.32
CA GLY A 401 5.98 35.61 -7.33
C GLY A 401 7.49 35.58 -7.57
N LYS A 402 8.24 36.05 -6.62
CA LYS A 402 9.70 36.13 -6.68
C LYS A 402 10.33 35.56 -5.41
N ALA A 403 11.23 34.62 -5.55
CA ALA A 403 12.10 34.19 -4.46
C ALA A 403 13.15 35.28 -4.17
N THR A 404 13.48 35.50 -2.91
CA THR A 404 14.48 36.47 -2.43
C THR A 404 15.35 35.80 -1.39
N GLU A 405 16.52 36.39 -1.10
CA GLU A 405 17.42 35.89 -0.05
C GLU A 405 16.76 35.82 1.33
N ASP A 406 15.80 36.73 1.61
CA ASP A 406 15.08 36.79 2.88
C ASP A 406 13.72 36.02 2.86
N GLY A 407 13.39 35.35 1.77
CA GLY A 407 12.13 34.61 1.65
C GLY A 407 11.45 34.73 0.28
N PHE A 408 10.14 35.01 0.29
CA PHE A 408 9.29 34.99 -0.90
C PHE A 408 8.43 36.25 -0.98
N LEU A 409 8.38 36.90 -2.16
CA LEU A 409 7.51 38.03 -2.46
C LEU A 409 6.37 37.60 -3.39
N LYS A 410 5.12 37.79 -2.96
CA LYS A 410 3.94 37.58 -3.79
C LYS A 410 3.92 38.62 -4.92
N GLY A 411 3.63 38.16 -6.15
CA GLY A 411 3.40 39.05 -7.30
C GLY A 411 1.93 39.50 -7.40
N ASP A 412 1.69 40.49 -8.23
CA ASP A 412 0.38 41.09 -8.51
C ASP A 412 -0.17 40.73 -9.90
N GLY A 413 0.50 39.82 -10.63
CA GLY A 413 0.10 39.34 -11.93
C GLY A 413 -1.27 38.65 -11.94
N GLU A 414 -1.80 38.40 -13.16
CA GLU A 414 -3.02 37.62 -13.34
C GLU A 414 -2.80 36.16 -12.94
N ALA A 415 -3.85 35.52 -12.44
CA ALA A 415 -3.83 34.12 -12.08
C ALA A 415 -3.84 33.26 -13.36
N TYR A 416 -3.09 32.17 -13.36
CA TYR A 416 -2.98 31.26 -14.48
C TYR A 416 -2.64 29.85 -14.01
N PRO A 417 -3.25 28.79 -14.58
CA PRO A 417 -2.93 27.39 -14.25
C PRO A 417 -1.62 26.97 -14.95
N TYR A 418 -0.49 27.30 -14.35
CA TYR A 418 0.82 26.97 -14.89
C TYR A 418 1.04 25.46 -14.96
N VAL A 419 1.80 25.03 -15.96
CA VAL A 419 2.17 23.63 -16.14
C VAL A 419 3.25 23.25 -15.14
N ALA A 420 3.03 22.16 -14.40
CA ALA A 420 4.02 21.59 -13.49
C ALA A 420 4.77 20.43 -14.14
N MET A 421 4.07 19.57 -14.90
CA MET A 421 4.64 18.49 -15.69
C MET A 421 3.86 18.30 -16.98
N ALA A 422 4.56 18.07 -18.08
CA ALA A 422 3.96 17.79 -19.38
C ALA A 422 4.84 16.84 -20.19
N ARG A 423 4.24 16.24 -21.19
CA ARG A 423 4.91 15.42 -22.21
C ARG A 423 4.58 15.98 -23.57
N THR A 424 5.59 16.21 -24.40
CA THR A 424 5.43 16.50 -25.83
C THR A 424 5.98 15.33 -26.63
N THR A 425 5.16 14.70 -27.44
CA THR A 425 5.52 13.57 -28.30
C THR A 425 5.57 14.01 -29.75
N LEU A 426 6.68 13.75 -30.40
CA LEU A 426 6.85 13.86 -31.84
C LEU A 426 6.48 12.51 -32.49
N GLU A 427 5.39 12.50 -33.25
CA GLU A 427 4.89 11.29 -33.91
C GLU A 427 5.28 11.30 -35.40
N LYS A 428 5.83 10.20 -35.88
CA LYS A 428 6.09 9.92 -37.30
C LYS A 428 5.56 8.53 -37.64
N THR A 429 5.21 8.34 -38.89
CA THR A 429 4.78 7.05 -39.40
C THR A 429 5.87 6.50 -40.32
N SER A 430 6.37 5.32 -40.03
CA SER A 430 7.34 4.62 -40.86
C SER A 430 6.70 4.10 -42.17
N SER A 431 7.52 3.59 -43.08
CA SER A 431 7.06 3.07 -44.35
C SER A 431 6.17 1.83 -44.28
N ASP A 432 6.22 1.10 -43.15
CA ASP A 432 5.40 -0.07 -42.82
C ASP A 432 4.18 0.25 -41.96
N TYR A 433 3.87 1.55 -41.79
CA TYR A 433 2.77 2.09 -40.97
C TYR A 433 2.95 1.89 -39.44
N THR A 434 4.16 1.64 -38.95
CA THR A 434 4.46 1.65 -37.53
C THR A 434 4.57 3.10 -37.03
N ALA A 435 3.98 3.41 -35.88
CA ALA A 435 4.18 4.67 -35.22
C ALA A 435 5.61 4.71 -34.63
N LEU A 436 6.33 5.78 -34.91
CA LEU A 436 7.66 6.08 -34.40
C LEU A 436 7.55 7.35 -33.57
N GLU A 437 7.98 7.31 -32.34
CA GLU A 437 7.76 8.38 -31.36
C GLU A 437 9.04 8.71 -30.63
N SER A 438 9.30 9.99 -30.39
CA SER A 438 10.26 10.47 -29.41
C SER A 438 9.59 11.55 -28.57
N SER A 439 9.88 11.57 -27.27
CA SER A 439 9.18 12.46 -26.36
C SER A 439 10.15 13.34 -25.55
N LEU A 440 9.71 14.58 -25.32
CA LEU A 440 10.28 15.46 -24.32
C LEU A 440 9.35 15.49 -23.11
N ILE A 441 9.83 15.00 -21.96
CA ILE A 441 9.17 15.16 -20.66
C ILE A 441 9.66 16.46 -20.05
N PHE A 442 8.76 17.27 -19.55
CA PHE A 442 9.04 18.51 -18.86
C PHE A 442 8.54 18.48 -17.42
N ALA A 443 9.36 18.95 -16.46
CA ALA A 443 8.94 19.27 -15.11
C ALA A 443 9.44 20.68 -14.75
N ASN A 444 8.62 21.46 -14.05
CA ASN A 444 8.88 22.86 -13.78
C ASN A 444 9.70 23.13 -12.51
N SER A 445 10.11 22.10 -11.78
CA SER A 445 10.80 22.26 -10.51
C SER A 445 11.73 21.10 -10.19
N VAL A 446 12.96 21.42 -9.82
CA VAL A 446 13.88 20.47 -9.16
C VAL A 446 13.32 20.05 -7.79
N GLY A 447 12.68 20.98 -7.07
CA GLY A 447 12.08 20.72 -5.77
C GLY A 447 10.94 19.68 -5.80
N PHE A 448 10.42 19.34 -6.98
CA PHE A 448 9.47 18.22 -7.17
C PHE A 448 10.13 16.85 -6.88
N PHE A 449 11.47 16.76 -7.05
CA PHE A 449 12.26 15.53 -6.92
C PHE A 449 13.11 15.51 -5.64
N GLU A 450 12.95 16.49 -4.76
CA GLU A 450 13.74 16.61 -3.54
C GLU A 450 12.92 16.26 -2.31
N ASP A 451 13.60 15.82 -1.25
CA ASP A 451 13.11 15.60 0.10
C ASP A 451 11.83 14.73 0.21
N GLU A 452 11.06 15.01 1.21
CA GLU A 452 9.83 14.27 1.56
C GLU A 452 8.76 14.34 0.48
N LEU A 453 8.77 15.39 -0.36
CA LEU A 453 7.80 15.54 -1.44
C LEU A 453 7.95 14.48 -2.52
N PHE A 454 9.12 13.86 -2.64
CA PHE A 454 9.35 12.78 -3.60
C PHE A 454 9.08 11.39 -3.00
N GLU A 455 8.87 11.32 -1.70
CA GLU A 455 8.63 10.05 -1.02
C GLU A 455 7.17 9.62 -1.09
N ARG A 456 6.93 8.40 -1.56
CA ARG A 456 5.59 7.85 -1.88
C ARG A 456 4.57 7.91 -0.76
N ALA A 457 5.01 7.85 0.49
CA ALA A 457 4.09 7.82 1.64
C ALA A 457 3.31 9.13 1.82
N TYR A 458 3.81 10.23 1.26
CA TYR A 458 3.24 11.57 1.46
C TYR A 458 2.76 12.23 0.19
N SER A 459 3.27 11.80 -0.96
CA SER A 459 2.92 12.40 -2.23
C SER A 459 2.93 11.39 -3.37
N ALA A 460 2.27 11.75 -4.47
CA ALA A 460 2.28 11.01 -5.71
C ALA A 460 3.47 11.37 -6.63
N ASN A 461 4.43 12.18 -6.19
CA ASN A 461 5.46 12.73 -7.07
C ASN A 461 6.31 11.66 -7.75
N SER A 462 6.80 10.67 -6.99
CA SER A 462 7.59 9.56 -7.55
C SER A 462 6.76 8.67 -8.48
N ASP A 463 5.51 8.41 -8.11
CA ASP A 463 4.62 7.55 -8.88
C ASP A 463 4.26 8.18 -10.24
N VAL A 464 3.94 9.47 -10.24
CA VAL A 464 3.66 10.23 -11.48
C VAL A 464 4.90 10.30 -12.35
N THR A 465 6.08 10.52 -11.75
CA THR A 465 7.34 10.53 -12.49
C THR A 465 7.54 9.21 -13.23
N MET A 466 7.39 8.08 -12.54
CA MET A 466 7.53 6.77 -13.16
C MET A 466 6.45 6.50 -14.20
N ALA A 467 5.20 6.88 -13.92
CA ALA A 467 4.11 6.73 -14.88
C ALA A 467 4.39 7.43 -16.20
N VAL A 468 4.91 8.67 -16.16
CA VAL A 468 5.26 9.43 -17.38
C VAL A 468 6.48 8.84 -18.07
N VAL A 469 7.51 8.47 -17.33
CA VAL A 469 8.74 7.86 -17.88
C VAL A 469 8.43 6.54 -18.56
N ASP A 470 7.65 5.68 -17.92
CA ASP A 470 7.26 4.38 -18.50
C ASP A 470 6.35 4.55 -19.72
N ALA A 471 5.45 5.54 -19.69
CA ALA A 471 4.59 5.82 -20.84
C ALA A 471 5.38 6.21 -22.09
N VAL A 472 6.44 7.03 -21.97
CA VAL A 472 7.28 7.42 -23.13
C VAL A 472 8.20 6.31 -23.60
N LEU A 473 8.51 5.34 -22.75
CA LEU A 473 9.30 4.16 -23.10
C LEU A 473 8.45 2.96 -23.56
N GLY A 474 7.12 3.14 -23.63
CA GLY A 474 6.19 2.07 -24.01
C GLY A 474 6.18 0.90 -23.01
N ARG A 475 6.60 1.12 -21.77
CA ARG A 475 6.57 0.14 -20.70
C ARG A 475 5.16 0.11 -20.09
N GLY A 476 4.37 -0.86 -20.50
CA GLY A 476 2.94 -0.94 -20.17
C GLY A 476 2.58 -1.31 -18.73
N ASN A 477 3.57 -1.43 -17.83
CA ASN A 477 3.37 -1.98 -16.50
C ASN A 477 3.66 -0.94 -15.40
N ASN A 478 2.94 0.16 -15.41
CA ASN A 478 2.95 1.10 -14.29
C ASN A 478 2.15 0.54 -13.13
N LEU A 479 2.81 -0.27 -12.30
CA LEU A 479 2.22 -0.72 -11.05
C LEU A 479 2.37 0.37 -9.99
N LEU A 480 1.37 1.20 -9.90
CA LEU A 480 1.28 2.23 -8.88
C LEU A 480 0.66 1.62 -7.62
N LEU A 481 1.50 1.03 -6.79
CA LEU A 481 1.09 0.32 -5.57
C LEU A 481 1.16 1.25 -4.35
N PRO A 482 0.09 1.38 -3.57
CA PRO A 482 0.08 2.26 -2.40
C PRO A 482 0.98 1.73 -1.28
N VAL A 483 1.67 2.63 -0.59
CA VAL A 483 2.32 2.30 0.69
C VAL A 483 1.24 2.07 1.75
N LYS A 484 1.25 0.91 2.39
CA LYS A 484 0.29 0.55 3.44
C LYS A 484 0.77 1.11 4.78
N SER A 485 0.09 2.14 5.30
CA SER A 485 0.41 2.70 6.62
C SER A 485 0.27 1.65 7.72
N LEU A 486 1.33 1.42 8.51
CA LEU A 486 1.32 0.56 9.69
C LEU A 486 0.90 1.30 10.97
N ALA A 487 0.68 2.62 10.88
CA ALA A 487 0.11 3.38 11.98
C ALA A 487 -1.20 2.72 12.42
N ALA A 488 -1.39 2.59 13.73
CA ALA A 488 -2.61 2.03 14.29
C ALA A 488 -3.79 2.92 13.88
N SER A 489 -4.37 2.67 12.72
CA SER A 489 -5.62 3.31 12.36
C SER A 489 -6.63 2.90 13.42
N ALA A 490 -7.14 3.85 14.18
CA ALA A 490 -8.34 3.64 14.96
C ALA A 490 -9.35 3.05 13.96
N LEU A 491 -9.87 1.85 14.28
CA LEU A 491 -10.91 1.22 13.47
C LEU A 491 -11.89 2.32 13.08
N GLY A 492 -12.03 2.60 11.79
CA GLY A 492 -12.95 3.62 11.25
C GLY A 492 -14.42 3.30 11.49
N ILE A 493 -14.69 2.59 12.57
CA ILE A 493 -16.01 2.24 13.08
C ILE A 493 -16.54 3.47 13.80
N THR A 494 -17.57 4.09 13.24
CA THR A 494 -18.29 5.16 13.94
C THR A 494 -18.80 4.63 15.28
N TYR A 495 -18.92 5.52 16.27
CA TYR A 495 -19.46 5.17 17.59
C TYR A 495 -20.82 4.44 17.50
N GLU A 496 -21.65 4.81 16.52
CA GLU A 496 -22.92 4.14 16.23
C GLU A 496 -22.73 2.69 15.76
N THR A 497 -21.81 2.44 14.85
CA THR A 497 -21.50 1.08 14.35
C THR A 497 -20.89 0.21 15.45
N ALA A 498 -19.97 0.75 16.27
CA ALA A 498 -19.41 0.05 17.41
C ALA A 498 -20.48 -0.35 18.44
N ASN A 499 -21.44 0.54 18.71
CA ASN A 499 -22.57 0.26 19.59
C ASN A 499 -23.50 -0.83 19.03
N VAL A 500 -23.77 -0.82 17.72
CA VAL A 500 -24.57 -1.87 17.06
C VAL A 500 -23.87 -3.23 17.15
N ILE A 501 -22.59 -3.30 16.86
CA ILE A 501 -21.79 -4.54 16.98
C ILE A 501 -21.76 -5.02 18.43
N GLY A 502 -21.52 -4.10 19.36
CA GLY A 502 -21.55 -4.40 20.80
C GLY A 502 -22.92 -4.90 21.26
N ALA A 503 -23.99 -4.30 20.82
CA ALA A 503 -25.37 -4.72 21.14
C ALA A 503 -25.70 -6.11 20.55
N VAL A 504 -25.28 -6.39 19.32
CA VAL A 504 -25.44 -7.71 18.70
C VAL A 504 -24.66 -8.78 19.48
N ALA A 505 -23.41 -8.51 19.81
CA ALA A 505 -22.58 -9.45 20.55
C ALA A 505 -23.09 -9.69 21.99
N ALA A 506 -23.47 -8.62 22.69
CA ALA A 506 -23.83 -8.69 24.11
C ALA A 506 -25.30 -9.06 24.37
N ILE A 507 -26.20 -8.83 23.42
CA ILE A 507 -27.64 -9.03 23.62
C ILE A 507 -28.18 -10.09 22.67
N VAL A 508 -27.99 -9.93 21.35
CA VAL A 508 -28.64 -10.80 20.36
C VAL A 508 -28.11 -12.23 20.44
N ILE A 509 -26.79 -12.42 20.52
CA ILE A 509 -26.20 -13.74 20.59
C ILE A 509 -26.61 -14.49 21.89
N PRO A 510 -26.53 -13.90 23.10
CA PRO A 510 -27.02 -14.53 24.32
C PRO A 510 -28.52 -14.84 24.30
N VAL A 511 -29.35 -13.94 23.73
CA VAL A 511 -30.78 -14.19 23.61
C VAL A 511 -31.08 -15.38 22.70
N ILE A 512 -30.42 -15.49 21.55
CA ILE A 512 -30.56 -16.64 20.65
C ILE A 512 -30.16 -17.94 21.37
N LEU A 513 -29.06 -17.93 22.12
CA LEU A 513 -28.62 -19.07 22.91
C LEU A 513 -29.64 -19.45 24.01
N LEU A 514 -30.19 -18.45 24.72
CA LEU A 514 -31.24 -18.67 25.72
C LEU A 514 -32.50 -19.28 25.11
N VAL A 515 -32.95 -18.77 23.97
CA VAL A 515 -34.12 -19.30 23.26
C VAL A 515 -33.86 -20.74 22.81
N ALA A 516 -32.68 -21.04 22.26
CA ALA A 516 -32.29 -22.39 21.89
C ALA A 516 -32.25 -23.34 23.10
N CYS A 517 -31.68 -22.91 24.23
CA CYS A 517 -31.68 -23.65 25.48
C CYS A 517 -33.10 -23.90 25.99
N LEU A 518 -33.96 -22.88 25.97
CA LEU A 518 -35.36 -23.00 26.35
C LEU A 518 -36.13 -23.97 25.48
N PHE A 519 -35.93 -23.90 24.15
CA PHE A 519 -36.54 -24.84 23.19
C PHE A 519 -36.11 -26.29 23.46
N VAL A 520 -34.83 -26.53 23.69
CA VAL A 520 -34.29 -27.85 24.07
C VAL A 520 -34.87 -28.30 25.40
N TYR A 521 -34.98 -27.41 26.42
CA TYR A 521 -35.58 -27.70 27.70
C TYR A 521 -37.05 -28.09 27.60
N ILE A 522 -37.86 -27.32 26.86
CA ILE A 522 -39.27 -27.57 26.64
C ILE A 522 -39.45 -28.92 25.91
N ARG A 523 -38.69 -29.14 24.82
CA ARG A 523 -38.74 -30.40 24.07
C ARG A 523 -38.39 -31.62 24.92
N ARG A 524 -37.44 -31.48 25.86
CA ARG A 524 -37.09 -32.56 26.81
C ARG A 524 -38.15 -32.81 27.88
N ARG A 525 -38.95 -31.79 28.24
CA ARG A 525 -39.98 -31.89 29.29
C ARG A 525 -41.29 -32.51 28.74
N PHE A 526 -41.56 -32.36 27.48
CA PHE A 526 -42.79 -32.90 26.82
C PHE A 526 -42.55 -34.16 25.97
N LEU A 527 -41.32 -34.68 25.92
CA LEU A 527 -40.97 -36.03 25.47
C LEU A 527 -40.73 -36.93 26.71
#